data_5cb3d714af3d227d0c261427e81975ce
#
_entry.id   5cb3d714af3d227d0c261427e81975ce
#
_cell.length_a   1.000
_cell.length_b   1.000
_cell.length_c   1.000
_cell.angle_alpha   90.00
_cell.angle_beta   90.00
_cell.angle_gamma   90.00
#
_symmetry.space_group_name_H-M   'P 1'
#
loop_
_entity.id
_entity.type
_entity.pdbx_description
1 polymer ?
#
loop_
_entity_poly.entity_id
_entity_poly.type
_entity_poly.pdbx_seq_one_letter_code
_entity_poly.pdbx_strand_id
1 'polypeptide(L)'
;MKNIIINKIDNKNILIVKMNKSMLYEVSQIASKTLGSSFVNEDILDNDINLCSKIDEKIVAYGTTKFIDINYLEKIIKDNKLQLDKEYKSIGYIDSIAVDQNYSGYGIGTLLLKDTISKLRENKIGFAIMAGWINKDQVNIKRLAIKEGFKEEFIIEDFWKEDSLKFNFDCTACGKPPCLCSAIIYTKKL
;
A
#
# COMPACT_ATOMS: atom_id res chain seq x y z
N MET A 1 -12.19 -9.18 -17.54
CA MET A 1 -11.47 -7.95 -17.12
C MET A 1 -10.40 -7.67 -18.17
N LYS A 2 -10.32 -6.44 -18.73
CA LYS A 2 -9.27 -6.12 -19.71
C LYS A 2 -7.95 -5.97 -18.95
N ASN A 3 -6.94 -6.78 -19.29
CA ASN A 3 -5.57 -6.58 -18.85
C ASN A 3 -5.07 -5.26 -19.47
N ILE A 4 -4.72 -4.29 -18.64
CA ILE A 4 -4.21 -3.02 -19.13
C ILE A 4 -2.70 -3.15 -19.26
N ILE A 5 -2.18 -3.14 -20.47
CA ILE A 5 -0.73 -3.04 -20.76
C ILE A 5 -0.35 -1.58 -20.61
N ILE A 6 0.43 -1.23 -19.57
CA ILE A 6 0.67 0.18 -19.25
C ILE A 6 2.12 0.61 -19.55
N ASN A 7 3.09 -0.30 -19.49
CA ASN A 7 4.51 0.00 -19.76
C ASN A 7 5.27 -1.24 -20.23
N LYS A 8 6.48 -1.01 -20.73
CA LYS A 8 7.43 -2.09 -21.08
C LYS A 8 8.72 -1.93 -20.28
N ILE A 9 9.23 -3.04 -19.75
CA ILE A 9 10.58 -3.17 -19.19
C ILE A 9 11.31 -4.18 -20.08
N ASP A 10 12.41 -3.78 -20.65
CA ASP A 10 13.24 -4.67 -21.55
C ASP A 10 12.39 -5.37 -22.62
N ASN A 11 11.49 -4.61 -23.27
CA ASN A 11 10.51 -5.11 -24.26
C ASN A 11 9.40 -6.04 -23.70
N LYS A 12 9.33 -6.24 -22.36
CA LYS A 12 8.28 -7.04 -21.71
C LYS A 12 7.13 -6.15 -21.22
N ASN A 13 5.91 -6.65 -21.35
CA ASN A 13 4.72 -5.94 -20.93
C ASN A 13 4.51 -6.07 -19.41
N ILE A 14 4.17 -4.97 -18.76
CA ILE A 14 3.67 -4.97 -17.38
C ILE A 14 2.14 -5.09 -17.44
N LEU A 15 1.62 -6.11 -16.77
CA LEU A 15 0.18 -6.32 -16.61
C LEU A 15 -0.23 -6.07 -15.18
N ILE A 16 -1.27 -5.28 -14.94
CA ILE A 16 -1.92 -5.18 -13.63
C ILE A 16 -3.15 -6.09 -13.64
N VAL A 17 -3.22 -6.97 -12.66
CA VAL A 17 -4.28 -7.96 -12.52
C VAL A 17 -4.84 -7.95 -11.10
N LYS A 18 -6.10 -8.39 -10.93
CA LYS A 18 -6.65 -8.63 -9.60
C LYS A 18 -5.91 -9.81 -8.96
N MET A 19 -5.45 -9.62 -7.71
CA MET A 19 -4.85 -10.68 -6.90
C MET A 19 -5.84 -11.81 -6.65
N ASN A 20 -5.34 -13.03 -6.61
CA ASN A 20 -6.12 -14.21 -6.23
C ASN A 20 -5.27 -15.18 -5.39
N LYS A 21 -5.87 -16.23 -4.87
CA LYS A 21 -5.23 -17.19 -3.96
C LYS A 21 -3.97 -17.84 -4.54
N SER A 22 -3.93 -18.14 -5.84
CA SER A 22 -2.74 -18.77 -6.46
C SER A 22 -1.51 -17.86 -6.49
N MET A 23 -1.68 -16.53 -6.32
CA MET A 23 -0.61 -15.54 -6.33
C MET A 23 -0.02 -15.28 -4.94
N LEU A 24 -0.67 -15.74 -3.86
CA LEU A 24 -0.31 -15.39 -2.49
C LEU A 24 1.11 -15.82 -2.12
N TYR A 25 1.59 -16.94 -2.62
CA TYR A 25 2.96 -17.38 -2.35
C TYR A 25 3.98 -16.35 -2.86
N GLU A 26 3.88 -15.93 -4.13
CA GLU A 26 4.80 -14.93 -4.70
C GLU A 26 4.65 -13.57 -4.02
N VAL A 27 3.43 -13.16 -3.72
CA VAL A 27 3.13 -11.92 -2.97
C VAL A 27 3.78 -11.95 -1.59
N SER A 28 3.67 -13.06 -0.85
CA SER A 28 4.31 -13.23 0.45
C SER A 28 5.84 -13.17 0.39
N GLN A 29 6.44 -13.69 -0.70
CA GLN A 29 7.90 -13.57 -0.92
C GLN A 29 8.34 -12.12 -1.16
N ILE A 30 7.54 -11.32 -1.85
CA ILE A 30 7.79 -9.88 -2.03
C ILE A 30 7.64 -9.17 -0.69
N ALA A 31 6.53 -9.39 0.03
CA ALA A 31 6.25 -8.78 1.33
C ALA A 31 7.36 -9.07 2.35
N SER A 32 7.80 -10.33 2.48
CA SER A 32 8.83 -10.72 3.44
C SER A 32 10.18 -10.04 3.22
N LYS A 33 10.51 -9.73 1.97
CA LYS A 33 11.75 -9.02 1.62
C LYS A 33 11.66 -7.50 1.74
N THR A 34 10.45 -6.94 1.68
CA THR A 34 10.24 -5.49 1.62
C THR A 34 9.68 -4.92 2.91
N LEU A 35 8.74 -5.59 3.55
CA LEU A 35 8.00 -5.12 4.72
C LEU A 35 8.33 -5.95 5.98
N GLY A 36 8.28 -7.26 5.86
CA GLY A 36 8.53 -8.21 6.94
C GLY A 36 7.83 -9.54 6.69
N SER A 37 8.29 -10.60 7.38
CA SER A 37 7.64 -11.90 7.32
C SER A 37 6.27 -11.82 8.02
N SER A 38 5.36 -12.71 7.64
CA SER A 38 3.99 -12.76 8.17
C SER A 38 3.10 -11.56 7.87
N PHE A 39 3.53 -10.64 7.00
CA PHE A 39 2.75 -9.46 6.59
C PHE A 39 1.61 -9.81 5.62
N VAL A 40 1.71 -10.92 4.91
CA VAL A 40 0.72 -11.40 3.94
C VAL A 40 0.24 -12.79 4.32
N ASN A 41 -1.06 -12.91 4.55
CA ASN A 41 -1.83 -14.15 4.74
C ASN A 41 -3.04 -14.17 3.80
N GLU A 42 -3.92 -15.18 3.90
CA GLU A 42 -5.12 -15.27 3.06
C GLU A 42 -6.11 -14.11 3.28
N ASP A 43 -6.15 -13.52 4.49
CA ASP A 43 -7.07 -12.42 4.82
C ASP A 43 -6.81 -11.15 3.98
N ILE A 44 -5.64 -11.06 3.34
CA ILE A 44 -5.35 -9.97 2.41
C ILE A 44 -6.33 -9.93 1.23
N LEU A 45 -6.91 -11.08 0.85
CA LEU A 45 -7.87 -11.19 -0.25
C LEU A 45 -9.24 -10.60 0.09
N ASP A 46 -9.54 -10.39 1.39
CA ASP A 46 -10.77 -9.75 1.87
C ASP A 46 -10.72 -8.22 1.76
N ASN A 47 -9.54 -7.65 1.45
CA ASN A 47 -9.44 -6.22 1.16
C ASN A 47 -10.19 -5.87 -0.13
N ASP A 48 -10.72 -4.65 -0.20
CA ASP A 48 -11.62 -4.20 -1.28
C ASP A 48 -10.93 -4.13 -2.64
N ILE A 49 -9.66 -3.72 -2.66
CA ILE A 49 -8.84 -3.67 -3.88
C ILE A 49 -7.53 -4.40 -3.62
N ASN A 50 -7.30 -5.47 -4.37
CA ASN A 50 -6.09 -6.28 -4.33
C ASN A 50 -5.52 -6.44 -5.72
N LEU A 51 -4.34 -5.88 -5.97
CA LEU A 51 -3.70 -5.83 -7.29
C LEU A 51 -2.32 -6.47 -7.26
N CYS A 52 -1.96 -7.14 -8.35
CA CYS A 52 -0.60 -7.57 -8.63
C CYS A 52 -0.12 -7.00 -9.95
N SER A 53 1.17 -6.68 -10.04
CA SER A 53 1.84 -6.45 -11.31
C SER A 53 2.59 -7.71 -11.73
N LYS A 54 2.36 -8.14 -12.99
CA LYS A 54 3.05 -9.27 -13.61
C LYS A 54 3.95 -8.78 -14.74
N ILE A 55 5.09 -9.42 -14.86
CA ILE A 55 5.95 -9.37 -16.05
C ILE A 55 6.10 -10.81 -16.51
N ASP A 56 5.64 -11.10 -17.75
CA ASP A 56 5.39 -12.47 -18.19
C ASP A 56 4.44 -13.16 -17.19
N GLU A 57 4.79 -14.33 -16.65
CA GLU A 57 3.98 -15.01 -15.64
C GLU A 57 4.39 -14.72 -14.20
N LYS A 58 5.48 -13.95 -13.97
CA LYS A 58 6.02 -13.67 -12.63
C LYS A 58 5.32 -12.47 -11.98
N ILE A 59 4.91 -12.61 -10.73
CA ILE A 59 4.48 -11.49 -9.89
C ILE A 59 5.71 -10.68 -9.46
N VAL A 60 5.71 -9.38 -9.73
CA VAL A 60 6.84 -8.47 -9.44
C VAL A 60 6.48 -7.35 -8.48
N ALA A 61 5.18 -7.14 -8.23
CA ALA A 61 4.71 -6.18 -7.24
C ALA A 61 3.26 -6.48 -6.84
N TYR A 62 2.84 -5.94 -5.68
CA TYR A 62 1.46 -5.99 -5.25
C TYR A 62 1.05 -4.70 -4.54
N GLY A 63 -0.25 -4.48 -4.44
CA GLY A 63 -0.85 -3.42 -3.65
C GLY A 63 -2.22 -3.82 -3.13
N THR A 64 -2.55 -3.37 -1.92
CA THR A 64 -3.82 -3.65 -1.24
C THR A 64 -4.43 -2.38 -0.69
N THR A 65 -5.76 -2.32 -0.68
CA THR A 65 -6.51 -1.15 -0.22
C THR A 65 -7.81 -1.61 0.44
N LYS A 66 -8.14 -1.00 1.57
CA LYS A 66 -9.38 -1.21 2.32
C LYS A 66 -10.28 0.01 2.19
N PHE A 67 -11.59 -0.21 2.16
CA PHE A 67 -12.55 0.87 2.34
C PHE A 67 -12.89 0.96 3.82
N ILE A 68 -12.52 2.07 4.43
CA ILE A 68 -12.65 2.28 5.87
C ILE A 68 -13.65 3.39 6.16
N ASP A 69 -14.25 3.36 7.33
CA ASP A 69 -15.08 4.44 7.88
C ASP A 69 -14.24 5.46 8.67
N ILE A 70 -14.90 6.50 9.16
CA ILE A 70 -14.26 7.55 9.95
C ILE A 70 -13.71 7.03 11.28
N ASN A 71 -14.39 6.05 11.92
CA ASN A 71 -13.95 5.51 13.20
C ASN A 71 -12.64 4.71 13.05
N TYR A 72 -12.51 3.99 11.92
CA TYR A 72 -11.27 3.29 11.61
C TYR A 72 -10.14 4.27 11.25
N LEU A 73 -10.47 5.35 10.52
CA LEU A 73 -9.50 6.40 10.22
C LEU A 73 -8.96 7.04 11.51
N GLU A 74 -9.82 7.37 12.48
CA GLU A 74 -9.40 7.93 13.78
C GLU A 74 -8.41 7.02 14.51
N LYS A 75 -8.57 5.70 14.43
CA LYS A 75 -7.59 4.74 14.96
C LYS A 75 -6.24 4.81 14.23
N ILE A 76 -6.26 4.98 12.91
CA ILE A 76 -5.03 5.10 12.12
C ILE A 76 -4.27 6.38 12.46
N ILE A 77 -4.98 7.51 12.51
CA ILE A 77 -4.34 8.83 12.73
C ILE A 77 -4.06 9.12 14.21
N LYS A 78 -4.53 8.25 15.12
CA LYS A 78 -4.37 8.39 16.58
C LYS A 78 -4.89 9.76 17.05
N ASP A 79 -4.08 10.50 17.84
CA ASP A 79 -4.44 11.81 18.37
C ASP A 79 -4.32 12.97 17.36
N ASN A 80 -3.91 12.67 16.13
CA ASN A 80 -3.76 13.69 15.10
C ASN A 80 -5.11 14.04 14.48
N LYS A 81 -5.19 15.22 13.84
CA LYS A 81 -6.41 15.70 13.20
C LYS A 81 -6.23 15.85 11.70
N LEU A 82 -7.13 15.28 10.95
CA LEU A 82 -7.30 15.55 9.52
C LEU A 82 -8.53 16.43 9.30
N GLN A 83 -8.37 17.45 8.46
CA GLN A 83 -9.51 18.22 7.97
C GLN A 83 -10.18 17.43 6.85
N LEU A 84 -11.25 16.72 7.20
CA LEU A 84 -12.09 15.99 6.25
C LEU A 84 -13.39 16.73 6.03
N ASP A 85 -13.83 16.79 4.80
CA ASP A 85 -15.20 17.19 4.50
C ASP A 85 -16.14 16.11 5.09
N LYS A 86 -17.17 16.51 5.81
CA LYS A 86 -18.10 15.59 6.53
C LYS A 86 -18.88 14.63 5.59
N GLU A 87 -18.70 14.79 4.29
CA GLU A 87 -19.40 14.02 3.27
C GLU A 87 -18.80 12.64 2.96
N TYR A 88 -17.57 12.37 3.40
CA TYR A 88 -16.93 11.09 3.11
C TYR A 88 -17.50 9.97 4.00
N LYS A 89 -18.37 9.15 3.42
CA LYS A 89 -18.91 7.95 4.08
C LYS A 89 -17.91 6.80 4.13
N SER A 90 -17.01 6.75 3.16
CA SER A 90 -15.97 5.73 3.02
C SER A 90 -14.69 6.36 2.48
N ILE A 91 -13.56 5.87 2.98
CA ILE A 91 -12.21 6.36 2.70
C ILE A 91 -11.39 5.19 2.18
N GLY A 92 -10.62 5.41 1.11
CA GLY A 92 -9.69 4.41 0.60
C GLY A 92 -8.39 4.41 1.41
N TYR A 93 -8.19 3.42 2.28
CA TYR A 93 -6.92 3.21 2.97
C TYR A 93 -6.01 2.31 2.13
N ILE A 94 -5.00 2.92 1.49
CA ILE A 94 -3.97 2.19 0.74
C ILE A 94 -3.02 1.60 1.76
N ASP A 95 -3.23 0.32 2.07
CA ASP A 95 -2.63 -0.40 3.17
C ASP A 95 -1.18 -0.82 2.85
N SER A 96 -0.94 -1.30 1.63
CA SER A 96 0.42 -1.64 1.19
C SER A 96 0.61 -1.47 -0.32
N ILE A 97 1.82 -1.09 -0.71
CA ILE A 97 2.36 -1.20 -2.06
C ILE A 97 3.81 -1.68 -1.93
N ALA A 98 4.13 -2.81 -2.51
CA ALA A 98 5.49 -3.34 -2.51
C ALA A 98 5.91 -3.85 -3.89
N VAL A 99 7.17 -3.60 -4.24
CA VAL A 99 7.78 -4.00 -5.50
C VAL A 99 9.02 -4.85 -5.21
N ASP A 100 9.17 -5.99 -5.89
CA ASP A 100 10.38 -6.80 -5.83
C ASP A 100 11.60 -5.92 -6.16
N GLN A 101 12.65 -6.01 -5.33
CA GLN A 101 13.83 -5.15 -5.43
C GLN A 101 14.50 -5.21 -6.82
N ASN A 102 14.47 -6.37 -7.48
CA ASN A 102 15.01 -6.53 -8.83
C ASN A 102 14.24 -5.76 -9.90
N TYR A 103 13.03 -5.30 -9.58
CA TYR A 103 12.13 -4.53 -10.45
C TYR A 103 11.87 -3.12 -9.91
N SER A 104 12.66 -2.69 -8.93
CA SER A 104 12.58 -1.34 -8.38
C SER A 104 13.10 -0.29 -9.38
N GLY A 105 12.56 0.93 -9.33
CA GLY A 105 12.98 2.02 -10.23
C GLY A 105 12.31 2.06 -11.60
N TYR A 106 11.64 1.01 -12.02
CA TYR A 106 10.95 0.93 -13.34
C TYR A 106 9.54 1.53 -13.35
N GLY A 107 9.11 2.18 -12.26
CA GLY A 107 7.80 2.84 -12.20
C GLY A 107 6.62 1.91 -11.91
N ILE A 108 6.85 0.64 -11.57
CA ILE A 108 5.79 -0.35 -11.30
C ILE A 108 4.90 0.08 -10.13
N GLY A 109 5.49 0.58 -9.03
CA GLY A 109 4.71 1.11 -7.90
C GLY A 109 3.83 2.30 -8.30
N THR A 110 4.30 3.15 -9.24
CA THR A 110 3.50 4.25 -9.79
C THR A 110 2.30 3.72 -10.56
N LEU A 111 2.48 2.68 -11.36
CA LEU A 111 1.40 2.06 -12.12
C LEU A 111 0.35 1.44 -11.20
N LEU A 112 0.78 0.70 -10.16
CA LEU A 112 -0.12 0.16 -9.15
C LEU A 112 -0.91 1.25 -8.43
N LEU A 113 -0.26 2.32 -7.99
CA LEU A 113 -0.94 3.42 -7.30
C LEU A 113 -1.95 4.11 -8.21
N LYS A 114 -1.62 4.33 -9.49
CA LYS A 114 -2.55 4.90 -10.48
C LYS A 114 -3.78 4.03 -10.69
N ASP A 115 -3.59 2.71 -10.84
CA ASP A 115 -4.71 1.78 -11.02
C ASP A 115 -5.56 1.69 -9.74
N THR A 116 -4.94 1.71 -8.57
CA THR A 116 -5.64 1.81 -7.28
C THR A 116 -6.49 3.07 -7.20
N ILE A 117 -5.94 4.25 -7.56
CA ILE A 117 -6.69 5.51 -7.58
C ILE A 117 -7.87 5.44 -8.57
N SER A 118 -7.66 4.84 -9.75
CA SER A 118 -8.76 4.64 -10.72
C SER A 118 -9.87 3.80 -10.12
N LYS A 119 -9.52 2.68 -9.48
CA LYS A 119 -10.48 1.78 -8.83
C LYS A 119 -11.21 2.42 -7.65
N LEU A 120 -10.53 3.26 -6.87
CA LEU A 120 -11.18 4.04 -5.82
C LEU A 120 -12.27 4.96 -6.41
N ARG A 121 -11.97 5.67 -7.50
CA ARG A 121 -12.96 6.53 -8.20
C ARG A 121 -14.11 5.72 -8.79
N GLU A 122 -13.83 4.57 -9.40
CA GLU A 122 -14.86 3.64 -9.92
C GLU A 122 -15.84 3.21 -8.82
N ASN A 123 -15.33 3.02 -7.58
CA ASN A 123 -16.11 2.70 -6.39
C ASN A 123 -16.68 3.93 -5.66
N LYS A 124 -16.61 5.12 -6.26
CA LYS A 124 -17.12 6.40 -5.70
C LYS A 124 -16.48 6.79 -4.36
N ILE A 125 -15.26 6.34 -4.12
CA ILE A 125 -14.45 6.76 -2.97
C ILE A 125 -13.83 8.12 -3.30
N GLY A 126 -14.18 9.15 -2.55
CA GLY A 126 -13.74 10.54 -2.81
C GLY A 126 -12.47 10.94 -2.06
N PHE A 127 -11.97 10.10 -1.17
CA PHE A 127 -10.79 10.41 -0.36
C PHE A 127 -9.91 9.18 -0.15
N ALA A 128 -8.59 9.35 -0.27
CA ALA A 128 -7.61 8.30 -0.05
C ALA A 128 -6.58 8.73 1.00
N ILE A 129 -6.15 7.75 1.81
CA ILE A 129 -5.09 7.88 2.80
C ILE A 129 -4.11 6.73 2.67
N MET A 130 -2.85 6.96 2.98
CA MET A 130 -1.82 5.93 3.14
C MET A 130 -0.79 6.32 4.18
N ALA A 131 -0.20 5.32 4.84
CA ALA A 131 0.91 5.46 5.76
C ALA A 131 2.23 5.09 5.06
N GLY A 132 3.07 6.10 4.82
CA GLY A 132 4.40 5.91 4.24
C GLY A 132 5.40 5.52 5.33
N TRP A 133 5.95 4.33 5.23
CA TRP A 133 6.95 3.83 6.17
C TRP A 133 8.24 4.64 6.12
N ILE A 134 8.67 5.13 7.28
CA ILE A 134 9.95 5.82 7.46
C ILE A 134 10.99 4.78 7.92
N ASN A 135 11.98 4.53 7.07
CA ASN A 135 13.09 3.63 7.35
C ASN A 135 14.41 4.38 7.24
N LYS A 136 15.15 4.52 8.35
CA LYS A 136 16.45 5.24 8.38
C LYS A 136 16.38 6.60 7.69
N ASP A 137 15.41 7.42 8.05
CA ASP A 137 15.15 8.76 7.49
C ASP A 137 14.71 8.77 6.01
N GLN A 138 14.50 7.63 5.40
CA GLN A 138 14.01 7.52 4.04
C GLN A 138 12.55 7.05 4.01
N VAL A 139 11.76 7.71 3.17
CA VAL A 139 10.37 7.33 2.90
C VAL A 139 10.28 6.85 1.46
N ASN A 140 10.30 5.54 1.25
CA ASN A 140 10.33 4.95 -0.08
C ASN A 140 9.16 5.38 -0.97
N ILE A 141 7.97 5.59 -0.37
CA ILE A 141 6.76 5.99 -1.10
C ILE A 141 6.66 7.49 -1.35
N LYS A 142 7.48 8.34 -0.71
CA LYS A 142 7.36 9.82 -0.76
C LYS A 142 7.30 10.35 -2.20
N ARG A 143 8.31 10.01 -3.01
CA ARG A 143 8.39 10.48 -4.40
C ARG A 143 7.18 10.06 -5.22
N LEU A 144 6.71 8.84 -5.01
CA LEU A 144 5.53 8.27 -5.66
C LEU A 144 4.26 9.02 -5.22
N ALA A 145 4.07 9.19 -3.91
CA ALA A 145 2.92 9.86 -3.33
C ALA A 145 2.77 11.29 -3.86
N ILE A 146 3.82 12.10 -3.75
CA ILE A 146 3.83 13.49 -4.21
C ILE A 146 3.57 13.59 -5.73
N LYS A 147 4.22 12.73 -6.52
CA LYS A 147 4.00 12.68 -7.97
C LYS A 147 2.55 12.39 -8.35
N GLU A 148 1.87 11.52 -7.58
CA GLU A 148 0.46 11.19 -7.80
C GLU A 148 -0.50 12.15 -7.07
N GLY A 149 0.01 13.27 -6.54
CA GLY A 149 -0.78 14.37 -5.98
C GLY A 149 -1.31 14.11 -4.58
N PHE A 150 -0.66 13.24 -3.81
CA PHE A 150 -0.90 13.11 -2.38
C PHE A 150 -0.19 14.25 -1.64
N LYS A 151 -0.81 14.72 -0.57
CA LYS A 151 -0.28 15.72 0.36
C LYS A 151 0.28 15.03 1.59
N GLU A 152 1.46 15.47 2.06
CA GLU A 152 1.99 15.09 3.37
C GLU A 152 1.20 15.82 4.46
N GLU A 153 0.77 15.10 5.49
CA GLU A 153 0.01 15.68 6.60
C GLU A 153 0.86 15.77 7.87
N PHE A 154 1.25 14.65 8.44
CA PHE A 154 2.01 14.58 9.69
C PHE A 154 2.72 13.22 9.84
N ILE A 155 3.62 13.15 10.81
CA ILE A 155 4.34 11.92 11.18
C ILE A 155 3.69 11.36 12.45
N ILE A 156 3.55 10.02 12.49
CA ILE A 156 3.15 9.27 13.69
C ILE A 156 4.32 8.37 14.08
N GLU A 157 4.85 8.59 15.27
CA GLU A 157 5.89 7.75 15.84
C GLU A 157 5.32 6.40 16.29
N ASP A 158 6.15 5.35 16.27
CA ASP A 158 5.78 3.99 16.70
C ASP A 158 4.46 3.51 16.03
N PHE A 159 4.26 3.85 14.76
CA PHE A 159 2.98 3.67 14.07
C PHE A 159 2.50 2.22 14.12
N TRP A 160 3.38 1.26 13.84
CA TRP A 160 3.05 -0.18 13.80
C TRP A 160 3.30 -0.93 15.09
N LYS A 161 3.61 -0.26 16.21
CA LYS A 161 3.98 -0.89 17.47
C LYS A 161 2.91 -1.83 18.00
N GLU A 162 1.68 -1.34 18.12
CA GLU A 162 0.55 -2.13 18.64
C GLU A 162 0.20 -3.29 17.70
N ASP A 163 0.13 -3.02 16.40
CA ASP A 163 -0.18 -4.06 15.41
C ASP A 163 0.90 -5.14 15.36
N SER A 164 2.18 -4.77 15.46
CA SER A 164 3.28 -5.74 15.48
C SER A 164 3.22 -6.68 16.68
N LEU A 165 2.84 -6.16 17.86
CA LEU A 165 2.63 -6.97 19.06
C LEU A 165 1.39 -7.86 18.94
N LYS A 166 0.28 -7.30 18.42
CA LYS A 166 -0.99 -8.02 18.31
C LYS A 166 -0.94 -9.15 17.28
N PHE A 167 -0.33 -8.91 16.14
CA PHE A 167 -0.30 -9.86 15.01
C PHE A 167 1.04 -10.61 14.91
N ASN A 168 1.98 -10.32 15.81
CA ASN A 168 3.30 -10.94 15.89
C ASN A 168 4.05 -10.95 14.54
N PHE A 169 4.00 -9.82 13.80
CA PHE A 169 4.76 -9.69 12.57
C PHE A 169 6.12 -9.04 12.79
N ASP A 170 7.12 -9.46 12.07
CA ASP A 170 8.45 -8.87 12.05
C ASP A 170 8.55 -7.78 10.97
N CYS A 171 9.41 -6.84 11.23
CA CYS A 171 9.71 -5.71 10.36
C CYS A 171 11.14 -5.86 9.81
N THR A 172 11.35 -5.61 8.52
CA THR A 172 12.69 -5.69 7.92
C THR A 172 13.71 -4.71 8.50
N ALA A 173 13.26 -3.64 9.20
CA ALA A 173 14.13 -2.68 9.87
C ALA A 173 14.33 -2.95 11.36
N CYS A 174 13.24 -3.30 12.08
CA CYS A 174 13.28 -3.49 13.55
C CYS A 174 13.55 -4.93 13.97
N GLY A 175 13.30 -5.91 13.08
CA GLY A 175 13.31 -7.33 13.42
C GLY A 175 11.99 -7.74 14.08
N LYS A 176 12.10 -8.46 15.21
CA LYS A 176 10.93 -8.95 15.97
C LYS A 176 10.16 -7.82 16.64
N PRO A 177 8.86 -8.03 16.97
CA PRO A 177 8.06 -7.06 17.71
C PRO A 177 8.71 -6.63 19.04
N PRO A 178 8.50 -5.36 19.47
CA PRO A 178 7.66 -4.34 18.83
C PRO A 178 8.34 -3.61 17.66
N CYS A 179 7.56 -3.27 16.63
CA CYS A 179 8.03 -2.39 15.57
C CYS A 179 7.95 -0.92 16.03
N LEU A 180 9.09 -0.24 16.03
CA LEU A 180 9.20 1.17 16.45
C LEU A 180 9.33 2.13 15.25
N CYS A 181 8.98 1.69 14.06
CA CYS A 181 9.03 2.53 12.88
C CYS A 181 7.93 3.58 12.90
N SER A 182 8.28 4.79 12.45
CA SER A 182 7.35 5.89 12.25
C SER A 182 6.70 5.83 10.86
N ALA A 183 5.53 6.42 10.74
CA ALA A 183 4.85 6.61 9.46
C ALA A 183 4.60 8.09 9.18
N ILE A 184 4.75 8.49 7.92
CA ILE A 184 4.23 9.76 7.44
C ILE A 184 2.87 9.52 6.78
N ILE A 185 1.88 10.29 7.17
CA ILE A 185 0.52 10.17 6.62
C ILE A 185 0.39 11.02 5.38
N TYR A 186 -0.09 10.41 4.31
CA TYR A 186 -0.40 11.02 3.03
C TYR A 186 -1.89 10.97 2.76
N THR A 187 -2.45 12.06 2.24
CA THR A 187 -3.86 12.14 1.86
C THR A 187 -4.07 12.67 0.46
N LYS A 188 -5.19 12.31 -0.15
CA LYS A 188 -5.59 12.80 -1.46
C LYS A 188 -7.11 12.85 -1.60
N LYS A 189 -7.65 13.99 -2.05
CA LYS A 189 -9.01 14.07 -2.61
C LYS A 189 -9.01 13.45 -4.02
N LEU A 190 -10.00 12.61 -4.35
CA LEU A 190 -10.03 11.82 -5.58
C LEU A 190 -11.02 12.36 -6.61
#